data_5cb197a3b5090e504fa4c90186b51992
#
_entry.id   5cb197a3b5090e504fa4c90186b51992
#
_cell.length_a   1.000
_cell.length_b   1.000
_cell.length_c   1.000
_cell.angle_alpha   90.00
_cell.angle_beta   90.00
_cell.angle_gamma   90.00
#
_symmetry.space_group_name_H-M   'P 1'
#
loop_
_entity.id
_entity.type
_entity.pdbx_description
1 polymer ?
#
loop_
_entity_poly.entity_id
_entity_poly.type
_entity_poly.pdbx_seq_one_letter_code
_entity_poly.pdbx_strand_id
1 'polypeptide(L)'
;MQMYGHILKVVGGYFKAQFKIMGVIYIVITIGLMLLKVNYAWLIGFGIAFLDMLPVFGTGTVLGPWAIVKFFSGNYLTALGMVILYLVSLLTHQLIQPKLIGESVGMNPFATMFFMYVGYQFSGVFGMIIAIPIGMLLINFYKAGAFDTVIWCLKEIVSDFNEFRRIK
;
A
#
# COMPACT_ATOMS: atom_id res chain seq x y z
N MET A 1 -25.88 12.70 -3.93
CA MET A 1 -24.88 13.15 -4.93
C MET A 1 -23.51 13.53 -4.33
N GLN A 2 -23.42 14.02 -3.11
CA GLN A 2 -22.14 14.38 -2.45
C GLN A 2 -21.22 13.17 -2.13
N MET A 3 -21.78 12.02 -1.88
CA MET A 3 -21.04 10.80 -1.49
C MET A 3 -20.20 10.22 -2.64
N TYR A 4 -20.72 10.23 -3.86
CA TYR A 4 -19.98 9.79 -5.06
C TYR A 4 -18.75 10.66 -5.34
N GLY A 5 -18.85 11.96 -5.15
CA GLY A 5 -17.72 12.89 -5.31
C GLY A 5 -16.61 12.65 -4.28
N HIS A 6 -16.95 12.28 -3.04
CA HIS A 6 -15.96 11.94 -2.01
C HIS A 6 -15.22 10.63 -2.32
N ILE A 7 -15.93 9.62 -2.80
CA ILE A 7 -15.36 8.31 -3.19
C ILE A 7 -14.35 8.49 -4.31
N LEU A 8 -14.74 9.16 -5.39
CA LEU A 8 -13.85 9.43 -6.53
C LEU A 8 -12.64 10.27 -6.14
N LYS A 9 -12.81 11.23 -5.22
CA LYS A 9 -11.71 12.08 -4.74
C LYS A 9 -10.69 11.29 -3.91
N VAL A 10 -11.14 10.39 -3.03
CA VAL A 10 -10.27 9.56 -2.19
C VAL A 10 -9.54 8.52 -3.04
N VAL A 11 -10.26 7.78 -3.88
CA VAL A 11 -9.68 6.75 -4.76
C VAL A 11 -8.74 7.38 -5.78
N GLY A 12 -9.17 8.43 -6.47
CA GLY A 12 -8.34 9.15 -7.45
C GLY A 12 -7.13 9.81 -6.81
N GLY A 13 -7.28 10.35 -5.60
CA GLY A 13 -6.18 10.91 -4.80
C GLY A 13 -5.12 9.87 -4.47
N TYR A 14 -5.56 8.67 -4.03
CA TYR A 14 -4.67 7.55 -3.74
C TYR A 14 -3.88 7.13 -4.98
N PHE A 15 -4.55 6.85 -6.10
CA PHE A 15 -3.85 6.44 -7.33
C PHE A 15 -2.90 7.52 -7.83
N LYS A 16 -3.31 8.80 -7.79
CA LYS A 16 -2.43 9.91 -8.18
C LYS A 16 -1.18 10.00 -7.30
N ALA A 17 -1.32 9.81 -5.99
CA ALA A 17 -0.19 9.75 -5.07
C ALA A 17 0.71 8.55 -5.37
N GLN A 18 0.12 7.36 -5.60
CA GLN A 18 0.86 6.14 -5.89
C GLN A 18 1.68 6.24 -7.19
N PHE A 19 1.11 6.81 -8.26
CA PHE A 19 1.86 7.06 -9.50
C PHE A 19 3.00 8.07 -9.31
N LYS A 20 2.83 9.08 -8.45
CA LYS A 20 3.92 10.02 -8.13
C LYS A 20 5.04 9.32 -7.37
N ILE A 21 4.70 8.47 -6.38
CA ILE A 21 5.69 7.67 -5.63
C ILE A 21 6.44 6.76 -6.60
N MET A 22 5.72 6.04 -7.47
CA MET A 22 6.30 5.18 -8.49
C MET A 22 7.30 5.94 -9.38
N GLY A 23 6.95 7.15 -9.81
CA GLY A 23 7.83 7.99 -10.63
C GLY A 23 9.13 8.37 -9.91
N VAL A 24 9.06 8.74 -8.64
CA VAL A 24 10.25 9.08 -7.83
C VAL A 24 11.11 7.84 -7.60
N ILE A 25 10.51 6.72 -7.20
CA ILE A 25 11.23 5.45 -7.00
C ILE A 25 11.87 4.98 -8.31
N TYR A 26 11.17 5.10 -9.44
CA TYR A 26 11.74 4.80 -10.76
C TYR A 26 13.03 5.58 -11.02
N ILE A 27 13.03 6.90 -10.77
CA ILE A 27 14.22 7.74 -10.96
C ILE A 27 15.35 7.28 -10.04
N VAL A 28 15.08 7.08 -8.74
CA VAL A 28 16.08 6.65 -7.74
C VAL A 28 16.70 5.31 -8.13
N ILE A 29 15.86 4.31 -8.45
CA ILE A 29 16.32 2.97 -8.84
C ILE A 29 17.12 3.01 -10.14
N THR A 30 16.62 3.72 -11.14
CA THR A 30 17.30 3.79 -12.46
C THR A 30 18.67 4.44 -12.32
N ILE A 31 18.78 5.56 -11.60
CA ILE A 31 20.09 6.20 -11.36
C ILE A 31 21.03 5.25 -10.60
N GLY A 32 20.53 4.60 -9.54
CA GLY A 32 21.34 3.66 -8.77
C GLY A 32 21.82 2.46 -9.58
N LEU A 33 20.96 1.87 -10.42
CA LEU A 33 21.34 0.77 -11.30
C LEU A 33 22.34 1.22 -12.40
N MET A 34 22.21 2.46 -12.91
CA MET A 34 23.18 3.03 -13.84
C MET A 34 24.55 3.21 -13.20
N LEU A 35 24.61 3.70 -11.96
CA LEU A 35 25.87 3.83 -11.20
C LEU A 35 26.54 2.46 -10.97
N LEU A 36 25.75 1.42 -10.77
CA LEU A 36 26.21 0.04 -10.65
C LEU A 36 26.54 -0.61 -11.99
N LYS A 37 26.49 0.15 -13.12
CA LYS A 37 26.76 -0.31 -14.48
C LYS A 37 25.93 -1.52 -14.89
N VAL A 38 24.66 -1.57 -14.44
CA VAL A 38 23.72 -2.61 -14.82
C VAL A 38 23.18 -2.31 -16.22
N ASN A 39 23.28 -3.29 -17.12
CA ASN A 39 22.69 -3.17 -18.45
C ASN A 39 21.18 -3.06 -18.37
N TYR A 40 20.58 -2.25 -19.26
CA TYR A 40 19.13 -2.02 -19.30
C TYR A 40 18.54 -1.46 -17.98
N ALA A 41 19.34 -0.66 -17.24
CA ALA A 41 18.94 -0.09 -15.95
C ALA A 41 17.57 0.62 -15.99
N TRP A 42 17.26 1.31 -17.09
CA TRP A 42 15.99 2.01 -17.28
C TRP A 42 14.79 1.05 -17.34
N LEU A 43 14.93 -0.09 -18.05
CA LEU A 43 13.86 -1.08 -18.17
C LEU A 43 13.66 -1.85 -16.87
N ILE A 44 14.76 -2.27 -16.24
CA ILE A 44 14.75 -2.97 -14.95
C ILE A 44 14.21 -2.03 -13.87
N GLY A 45 14.65 -0.77 -13.84
CA GLY A 45 14.18 0.25 -12.92
C GLY A 45 12.67 0.47 -13.03
N PHE A 46 12.13 0.50 -14.27
CA PHE A 46 10.70 0.59 -14.49
C PHE A 46 9.96 -0.63 -13.92
N GLY A 47 10.45 -1.85 -14.18
CA GLY A 47 9.88 -3.08 -13.65
C GLY A 47 9.87 -3.10 -12.12
N ILE A 48 10.98 -2.69 -11.49
CA ILE A 48 11.09 -2.63 -10.02
C ILE A 48 10.12 -1.58 -9.44
N ALA A 49 10.05 -0.39 -10.03
CA ALA A 49 9.14 0.67 -9.56
C ALA A 49 7.67 0.29 -9.75
N PHE A 50 7.36 -0.45 -10.81
CA PHE A 50 6.01 -0.99 -11.02
C PHE A 50 5.64 -2.04 -9.97
N LEU A 51 6.57 -2.95 -9.65
CA LEU A 51 6.38 -3.92 -8.56
C LEU A 51 6.29 -3.24 -7.19
N ASP A 52 7.00 -2.14 -6.98
CA ASP A 52 6.94 -1.35 -5.75
C ASP A 52 5.57 -0.67 -5.53
N MET A 53 4.80 -0.49 -6.60
CA MET A 53 3.39 -0.05 -6.49
C MET A 53 2.53 -1.08 -5.75
N LEU A 54 2.93 -2.36 -5.76
CA LEU A 54 2.24 -3.42 -5.04
C LEU A 54 2.65 -3.41 -3.57
N PRO A 55 1.69 -3.31 -2.62
CA PRO A 55 1.99 -3.10 -1.20
C PRO A 55 2.82 -4.19 -0.52
N VAL A 56 2.91 -5.38 -1.15
CA VAL A 56 3.62 -6.55 -0.62
C VAL A 56 5.00 -6.71 -1.25
N PHE A 57 5.15 -6.25 -2.49
CA PHE A 57 6.31 -6.61 -3.30
C PHE A 57 7.42 -5.57 -3.27
N GLY A 58 7.42 -4.48 -2.66
CA GLY A 58 8.43 -3.43 -2.58
C GLY A 58 9.77 -3.67 -3.28
N THR A 59 10.57 -2.66 -3.45
CA THR A 59 11.91 -2.74 -4.10
C THR A 59 12.80 -3.83 -3.51
N GLY A 60 12.63 -4.17 -2.22
CA GLY A 60 13.43 -5.16 -1.51
C GLY A 60 13.24 -6.59 -2.02
N THR A 61 12.06 -6.95 -2.52
CA THR A 61 11.79 -8.30 -3.04
C THR A 61 12.59 -8.61 -4.32
N VAL A 62 12.98 -7.59 -5.06
CA VAL A 62 13.82 -7.73 -6.26
C VAL A 62 15.29 -7.50 -5.93
N LEU A 63 15.62 -6.39 -5.26
CA LEU A 63 17.02 -6.04 -4.98
C LEU A 63 17.66 -6.99 -3.97
N GLY A 64 16.90 -7.54 -3.00
CA GLY A 64 17.41 -8.47 -1.99
C GLY A 64 17.97 -9.77 -2.59
N PRO A 65 17.15 -10.58 -3.27
CA PRO A 65 17.63 -11.80 -3.94
C PRO A 65 18.74 -11.51 -4.95
N TRP A 66 18.65 -10.39 -5.67
CA TRP A 66 19.65 -10.01 -6.64
C TRP A 66 21.00 -9.65 -5.99
N ALA A 67 20.99 -8.93 -4.87
CA ALA A 67 22.19 -8.66 -4.09
C ALA A 67 22.83 -9.96 -3.58
N ILE A 68 22.06 -10.93 -3.14
CA ILE A 68 22.52 -12.26 -2.70
C ILE A 68 23.21 -12.98 -3.86
N VAL A 69 22.60 -13.03 -5.04
CA VAL A 69 23.19 -13.66 -6.24
C VAL A 69 24.52 -12.99 -6.62
N LYS A 70 24.59 -11.65 -6.58
CA LYS A 70 25.83 -10.92 -6.86
C LYS A 70 26.91 -11.16 -5.82
N PHE A 71 26.55 -11.31 -4.57
CA PHE A 71 27.46 -11.64 -3.49
C PHE A 71 28.11 -13.02 -3.71
N PHE A 72 27.33 -14.05 -3.99
CA PHE A 72 27.83 -15.40 -4.27
C PHE A 72 28.60 -15.50 -5.59
N SER A 73 28.35 -14.59 -6.54
CA SER A 73 29.10 -14.48 -7.80
C SER A 73 30.46 -13.75 -7.63
N GLY A 74 30.85 -13.39 -6.40
CA GLY A 74 32.12 -12.68 -6.13
C GLY A 74 32.09 -11.18 -6.42
N ASN A 75 30.96 -10.62 -6.88
CA ASN A 75 30.81 -9.20 -7.18
C ASN A 75 30.34 -8.43 -5.94
N TYR A 76 31.17 -8.39 -4.90
CA TYR A 76 30.83 -7.79 -3.59
C TYR A 76 30.47 -6.31 -3.68
N LEU A 77 31.16 -5.55 -4.56
CA LEU A 77 30.90 -4.12 -4.73
C LEU A 77 29.47 -3.88 -5.28
N THR A 78 29.08 -4.66 -6.28
CA THR A 78 27.72 -4.55 -6.85
C THR A 78 26.66 -5.02 -5.84
N ALA A 79 26.93 -6.09 -5.09
CA ALA A 79 26.03 -6.57 -4.05
C ALA A 79 25.81 -5.52 -2.96
N LEU A 80 26.89 -4.90 -2.46
CA LEU A 80 26.82 -3.81 -1.48
C LEU A 80 26.06 -2.60 -2.04
N GLY A 81 26.35 -2.22 -3.29
CA GLY A 81 25.64 -1.15 -3.97
C GLY A 81 24.14 -1.39 -4.10
N MET A 82 23.70 -2.64 -4.32
CA MET A 82 22.28 -3.00 -4.37
C MET A 82 21.61 -2.90 -2.98
N VAL A 83 22.33 -3.27 -1.91
CA VAL A 83 21.83 -3.10 -0.54
C VAL A 83 21.68 -1.61 -0.21
N ILE A 84 22.67 -0.79 -0.54
CA ILE A 84 22.60 0.66 -0.33
C ILE A 84 21.45 1.26 -1.14
N LEU A 85 21.27 0.85 -2.40
CA LEU A 85 20.18 1.31 -3.26
C LEU A 85 18.81 0.94 -2.67
N TYR A 86 18.68 -0.26 -2.11
CA TYR A 86 17.49 -0.68 -1.38
C TYR A 86 17.21 0.23 -0.18
N LEU A 87 18.22 0.50 0.66
CA LEU A 87 18.07 1.39 1.82
C LEU A 87 17.67 2.82 1.42
N VAL A 88 18.28 3.36 0.35
CA VAL A 88 17.93 4.67 -0.19
C VAL A 88 16.48 4.68 -0.69
N SER A 89 16.06 3.63 -1.39
CA SER A 89 14.67 3.51 -1.86
C SER A 89 13.67 3.41 -0.70
N LEU A 90 14.01 2.65 0.33
CA LEU A 90 13.19 2.48 1.53
C LEU A 90 13.03 3.82 2.28
N LEU A 91 14.11 4.58 2.48
CA LEU A 91 14.07 5.90 3.07
C LEU A 91 13.25 6.88 2.21
N THR A 92 13.45 6.85 0.90
CA THR A 92 12.71 7.68 -0.06
C THR A 92 11.21 7.39 0.06
N HIS A 93 10.83 6.11 0.09
CA HIS A 93 9.45 5.68 0.24
C HIS A 93 8.84 6.16 1.56
N GLN A 94 9.55 5.99 2.68
CA GLN A 94 9.10 6.41 4.01
C GLN A 94 8.93 7.94 4.14
N LEU A 95 9.76 8.73 3.45
CA LEU A 95 9.69 10.18 3.50
C LEU A 95 8.61 10.77 2.57
N ILE A 96 8.39 10.12 1.43
CA ILE A 96 7.48 10.63 0.40
C ILE A 96 6.05 10.16 0.64
N GLN A 97 5.86 8.93 1.10
CA GLN A 97 4.56 8.33 1.30
C GLN A 97 3.64 9.18 2.20
N PRO A 98 4.04 9.61 3.42
CA PRO A 98 3.18 10.44 4.25
C PRO A 98 2.90 11.83 3.64
N LYS A 99 3.84 12.40 2.89
CA LYS A 99 3.67 13.71 2.25
C LYS A 99 2.70 13.70 1.07
N LEU A 100 2.65 12.60 0.32
CA LEU A 100 1.81 12.49 -0.88
C LEU A 100 0.43 11.90 -0.59
N ILE A 101 0.35 10.98 0.35
CA ILE A 101 -0.92 10.32 0.69
C ILE A 101 -1.66 11.11 1.78
N GLY A 102 -0.94 11.98 2.51
CA GLY A 102 -1.47 12.83 3.57
C GLY A 102 -1.87 12.03 4.82
N GLU A 103 -2.35 12.73 5.84
CA GLU A 103 -2.85 12.16 7.09
C GLU A 103 -4.12 11.30 6.89
N SER A 104 -4.68 11.28 5.68
CA SER A 104 -5.90 10.57 5.33
C SER A 104 -5.74 9.04 5.33
N VAL A 105 -4.51 8.53 5.38
CA VAL A 105 -4.21 7.09 5.40
C VAL A 105 -3.86 6.62 6.80
N GLY A 106 -4.63 7.04 7.77
CA GLY A 106 -4.53 6.50 9.13
C GLY A 106 -5.11 5.08 9.25
N MET A 107 -4.79 4.19 8.30
CA MET A 107 -5.14 2.77 8.44
C MET A 107 -4.10 2.06 9.31
N ASN A 108 -4.61 1.30 10.28
CA ASN A 108 -3.77 0.37 11.02
C ASN A 108 -3.16 -0.66 10.04
N PRO A 109 -1.83 -0.97 10.12
CA PRO A 109 -1.18 -1.97 9.28
C PRO A 109 -1.91 -3.31 9.24
N PHE A 110 -2.49 -3.75 10.35
CA PHE A 110 -3.31 -4.97 10.41
C PHE A 110 -4.56 -4.88 9.54
N ALA A 111 -5.25 -3.74 9.55
CA ALA A 111 -6.42 -3.54 8.70
C ALA A 111 -6.02 -3.55 7.22
N THR A 112 -4.89 -2.93 6.87
CA THR A 112 -4.36 -2.96 5.50
C THR A 112 -4.08 -4.39 5.05
N MET A 113 -3.41 -5.21 5.86
CA MET A 113 -3.15 -6.63 5.56
C MET A 113 -4.44 -7.43 5.40
N PHE A 114 -5.44 -7.18 6.25
CA PHE A 114 -6.73 -7.83 6.15
C PHE A 114 -7.45 -7.50 4.84
N PHE A 115 -7.54 -6.21 4.48
CA PHE A 115 -8.15 -5.80 3.21
C PHE A 115 -7.39 -6.34 2.00
N MET A 116 -6.05 -6.37 2.05
CA MET A 116 -5.23 -6.96 0.99
C MET A 116 -5.48 -8.45 0.82
N TYR A 117 -5.56 -9.20 1.93
CA TYR A 117 -5.88 -10.63 1.88
C TYR A 117 -7.26 -10.90 1.28
N VAL A 118 -8.27 -10.15 1.74
CA VAL A 118 -9.62 -10.23 1.19
C VAL A 118 -9.64 -9.87 -0.30
N GLY A 119 -8.98 -8.78 -0.68
CA GLY A 119 -8.88 -8.36 -2.09
C GLY A 119 -8.19 -9.41 -2.97
N TYR A 120 -7.15 -10.05 -2.45
CA TYR A 120 -6.46 -11.14 -3.15
C TYR A 120 -7.39 -12.33 -3.46
N GLN A 121 -8.23 -12.70 -2.51
CA GLN A 121 -9.20 -13.79 -2.67
C GLN A 121 -10.24 -13.49 -3.75
N PHE A 122 -10.62 -12.22 -3.95
CA PHE A 122 -11.64 -11.85 -4.95
C PHE A 122 -11.08 -11.70 -6.37
N SER A 123 -9.91 -11.11 -6.55
CA SER A 123 -9.37 -10.76 -7.87
C SER A 123 -7.83 -10.85 -7.93
N GLY A 124 -7.21 -11.66 -7.09
CA GLY A 124 -5.75 -11.82 -7.07
C GLY A 124 -5.03 -10.50 -6.80
N VAL A 125 -3.93 -10.28 -7.54
CA VAL A 125 -3.08 -9.09 -7.37
C VAL A 125 -3.83 -7.78 -7.63
N PHE A 126 -4.72 -7.74 -8.63
CA PHE A 126 -5.55 -6.56 -8.90
C PHE A 126 -6.50 -6.26 -7.74
N GLY A 127 -7.07 -7.30 -7.12
CA GLY A 127 -7.90 -7.16 -5.93
C GLY A 127 -7.15 -6.56 -4.76
N MET A 128 -5.88 -6.92 -4.53
CA MET A 128 -5.05 -6.32 -3.47
C MET A 128 -4.87 -4.82 -3.65
N ILE A 129 -4.61 -4.36 -4.89
CA ILE A 129 -4.42 -2.93 -5.19
C ILE A 129 -5.70 -2.13 -4.92
N ILE A 130 -6.84 -2.66 -5.35
CA ILE A 130 -8.14 -2.00 -5.21
C ILE A 130 -8.67 -2.10 -3.77
N ALA A 131 -8.31 -3.13 -3.03
CA ALA A 131 -8.75 -3.33 -1.65
C ALA A 131 -8.27 -2.22 -0.70
N ILE A 132 -7.10 -1.61 -0.95
CA ILE A 132 -6.57 -0.55 -0.09
C ILE A 132 -7.46 0.71 -0.16
N PRO A 133 -7.74 1.31 -1.33
CA PRO A 133 -8.62 2.47 -1.38
C PRO A 133 -10.05 2.15 -0.92
N ILE A 134 -10.55 0.93 -1.14
CA ILE A 134 -11.86 0.50 -0.61
C ILE A 134 -11.81 0.42 0.92
N GLY A 135 -10.76 -0.19 1.48
CA GLY A 135 -10.57 -0.27 2.93
C GLY A 135 -10.48 1.12 3.59
N MET A 136 -9.77 2.06 2.94
CA MET A 136 -9.72 3.45 3.39
C MET A 136 -11.11 4.10 3.41
N LEU A 137 -11.90 3.89 2.37
CA LEU A 137 -13.27 4.42 2.33
C LEU A 137 -14.12 3.84 3.46
N LEU A 138 -14.08 2.52 3.67
CA LEU A 138 -14.85 1.85 4.73
C LEU A 138 -14.46 2.36 6.11
N ILE A 139 -13.17 2.50 6.40
CA ILE A 139 -12.69 3.02 7.68
C ILE A 139 -13.04 4.49 7.86
N ASN A 140 -12.95 5.31 6.80
CA ASN A 140 -13.34 6.71 6.87
C ASN A 140 -14.86 6.86 7.08
N PHE A 141 -15.69 6.03 6.46
CA PHE A 141 -17.13 6.00 6.73
C PHE A 141 -17.43 5.56 8.17
N TYR A 142 -16.70 4.57 8.69
CA TYR A 142 -16.82 4.15 10.08
C TYR A 142 -16.46 5.30 11.05
N LYS A 143 -15.33 5.98 10.81
CA LYS A 143 -14.88 7.12 11.63
C LYS A 143 -15.80 8.35 11.49
N ALA A 144 -16.45 8.53 10.35
CA ALA A 144 -17.40 9.62 10.12
C ALA A 144 -18.78 9.37 10.76
N GLY A 145 -18.95 8.27 11.50
CA GLY A 145 -20.21 7.96 12.17
C GLY A 145 -21.33 7.50 11.23
N ALA A 146 -21.02 7.14 9.98
CA ALA A 146 -22.02 6.65 9.03
C ALA A 146 -22.70 5.35 9.51
N PHE A 147 -22.05 4.63 10.41
CA PHE A 147 -22.56 3.40 11.02
C PHE A 147 -23.18 3.62 12.40
N ASP A 148 -23.11 4.82 12.97
CA ASP A 148 -23.64 5.08 14.34
C ASP A 148 -25.13 4.84 14.40
N THR A 149 -25.88 5.19 13.35
CA THR A 149 -27.31 4.90 13.23
C THR A 149 -27.59 3.39 13.19
N VAL A 150 -26.76 2.63 12.47
CA VAL A 150 -26.91 1.16 12.38
C VAL A 150 -26.55 0.50 13.71
N ILE A 151 -25.49 0.97 14.36
CA ILE A 151 -25.03 0.48 15.67
C ILE A 151 -26.08 0.82 16.74
N TRP A 152 -26.67 2.01 16.66
CA TRP A 152 -27.74 2.42 17.56
C TRP A 152 -28.98 1.54 17.38
N CYS A 153 -29.45 1.33 16.15
CA CYS A 153 -30.58 0.41 15.87
C CYS A 153 -30.29 -1.03 16.31
N LEU A 154 -29.08 -1.53 16.12
CA LEU A 154 -28.69 -2.87 16.58
C LEU A 154 -28.67 -2.96 18.10
N LYS A 155 -28.20 -1.91 18.82
CA LYS A 155 -28.23 -1.84 20.28
C LYS A 155 -29.67 -1.84 20.81
N GLU A 156 -30.57 -1.11 20.16
CA GLU A 156 -31.96 -1.02 20.51
C GLU A 156 -32.68 -2.38 20.35
N ILE A 157 -32.45 -3.06 19.20
CA ILE A 157 -32.95 -4.42 18.96
C ILE A 157 -32.40 -5.41 20.00
N VAL A 158 -31.14 -5.34 20.37
CA VAL A 158 -30.52 -6.23 21.37
C VAL A 158 -31.05 -5.90 22.77
N SER A 159 -31.34 -4.62 23.10
CA SER A 159 -31.92 -4.24 24.36
C SER A 159 -33.35 -4.75 24.50
N ASP A 160 -34.17 -4.61 23.44
CA ASP A 160 -35.56 -5.12 23.40
C ASP A 160 -35.60 -6.65 23.53
N PHE A 161 -34.63 -7.34 22.88
CA PHE A 161 -34.52 -8.80 23.01
C PHE A 161 -34.14 -9.24 24.44
N ASN A 162 -33.29 -8.48 25.12
CA ASN A 162 -32.93 -8.75 26.51
C ASN A 162 -34.07 -8.45 27.49
N GLU A 163 -34.87 -7.42 27.22
CA GLU A 163 -36.04 -7.08 28.01
C GLU A 163 -37.12 -8.15 27.87
N PHE A 164 -37.38 -8.65 26.65
CA PHE A 164 -38.30 -9.75 26.39
C PHE A 164 -37.88 -11.05 27.09
N ARG A 165 -36.59 -11.28 27.25
CA ARG A 165 -36.05 -12.47 27.94
C ARG A 165 -36.11 -12.36 29.47
N ARG A 166 -36.29 -11.15 30.00
CA ARG A 166 -36.36 -10.86 31.43
C ARG A 166 -37.80 -10.97 32.00
N ILE A 167 -38.79 -10.98 31.09
CA ILE A 167 -40.24 -11.07 31.45
C ILE A 167 -40.70 -12.55 31.49
N LYS A 168 -39.82 -13.51 31.19
CA LYS A 168 -40.05 -14.95 31.33
C LYS A 168 -39.23 -15.52 32.50
#